data_90ec0342413fc830505786a674a911eb
#
_entry.id   90ec0342413fc830505786a674a911eb
#
_cell.length_a   1.000
_cell.length_b   1.000
_cell.length_c   1.000
_cell.angle_alpha   90.00
_cell.angle_beta   90.00
_cell.angle_gamma   90.00
#
_symmetry.space_group_name_H-M   'P 1'
#
loop_
_entity.id
_entity.type
_entity.pdbx_description
1 polymer ?
#
loop_
_entity_poly.entity_id
_entity_poly.type
_entity_poly.pdbx_seq_one_letter_code
_entity_poly.pdbx_strand_id
1 'polypeptide(L)'
;MIAKKILYWYDNNKRSLPWRVNCTSIKKEYLTIVSEFMLQQTQVATVIPYFNNFLRHIPNMASLAKVKEEKLLKYWQGLGYYSRAKNLKKSAKMIVDNHNGRLPNNFLELKKLPGVGDY
;
A
#
# COMPACT_ATOMS: atom_id res chain seq x y z
N MET A 1 11.32 -6.94 -6.47
CA MET A 1 11.39 -5.79 -5.54
C MET A 1 10.15 -4.93 -5.66
N ILE A 2 9.55 -4.57 -4.54
CA ILE A 2 8.29 -3.83 -4.52
C ILE A 2 8.42 -2.40 -5.10
N ALA A 3 9.55 -1.74 -4.92
CA ALA A 3 9.75 -0.39 -5.46
C ALA A 3 9.63 -0.37 -6.99
N LYS A 4 10.20 -1.38 -7.67
CA LYS A 4 10.08 -1.50 -9.12
C LYS A 4 8.63 -1.78 -9.54
N LYS A 5 7.90 -2.59 -8.77
CA LYS A 5 6.50 -2.88 -9.06
C LYS A 5 5.64 -1.63 -8.94
N ILE A 6 5.89 -0.78 -7.94
CA ILE A 6 5.18 0.47 -7.77
C ILE A 6 5.41 1.39 -8.97
N LEU A 7 6.67 1.55 -9.40
CA LEU A 7 6.99 2.36 -10.57
C LEU A 7 6.39 1.80 -11.85
N TYR A 8 6.50 0.49 -12.03
CA TYR A 8 5.92 -0.20 -13.18
C TYR A 8 4.41 0.00 -13.27
N TRP A 9 3.74 0.01 -12.13
CA TRP A 9 2.28 0.18 -12.07
C TRP A 9 1.83 1.52 -12.66
N TYR A 10 2.59 2.58 -12.45
CA TYR A 10 2.29 3.89 -13.04
C TYR A 10 2.31 3.83 -14.56
N ASP A 11 3.17 3.01 -15.14
CA ASP A 11 3.35 2.95 -16.59
C ASP A 11 2.38 1.97 -17.25
N ASN A 12 1.88 0.97 -16.51
CA ASN A 12 1.07 -0.13 -17.06
C ASN A 12 -0.19 -0.37 -16.26
N ASN A 13 -1.18 0.44 -16.48
CA ASN A 13 -2.46 0.35 -15.77
C ASN A 13 -3.52 -0.30 -16.66
N LYS A 14 -3.32 -1.59 -17.03
CA LYS A 14 -4.16 -2.25 -18.04
C LYS A 14 -5.09 -3.34 -17.51
N ARG A 15 -4.93 -3.78 -16.27
CA ARG A 15 -5.77 -4.83 -15.70
C ARG A 15 -6.96 -4.25 -14.96
N SER A 16 -8.11 -4.93 -15.06
CA SER A 16 -9.30 -4.59 -14.28
C SER A 16 -9.20 -5.20 -12.88
N LEU A 17 -8.50 -4.52 -11.99
CA LEU A 17 -8.34 -4.93 -10.58
C LEU A 17 -8.84 -3.81 -9.67
N PRO A 18 -9.28 -4.13 -8.42
CA PRO A 18 -9.82 -3.10 -7.52
C PRO A 18 -8.89 -1.91 -7.29
N TRP A 19 -7.58 -2.15 -7.28
CA TRP A 19 -6.59 -1.11 -7.05
C TRP A 19 -6.20 -0.36 -8.33
N ARG A 20 -6.83 -0.66 -9.46
CA ARG A 20 -6.56 -0.03 -10.75
C ARG A 20 -7.78 0.71 -11.29
N VAL A 21 -8.53 1.31 -10.39
CA VAL A 21 -9.71 2.09 -10.78
C VAL A 21 -9.28 3.45 -11.31
N ASN A 22 -10.14 4.04 -12.14
CA ASN A 22 -9.93 5.40 -12.63
C ASN A 22 -10.27 6.39 -11.51
N CYS A 23 -9.25 7.06 -10.98
CA CYS A 23 -9.38 7.97 -9.84
C CYS A 23 -8.24 8.99 -9.86
N THR A 24 -8.21 9.88 -8.86
CA THR A 24 -7.13 10.87 -8.73
C THR A 24 -5.77 10.18 -8.56
N SER A 25 -4.69 10.89 -8.94
CA SER A 25 -3.35 10.34 -8.78
C SER A 25 -3.00 10.08 -7.31
N ILE A 26 -3.47 10.92 -6.39
CA ILE A 26 -3.27 10.71 -4.95
C ILE A 26 -3.89 9.39 -4.51
N LYS A 27 -5.12 9.13 -4.92
CA LYS A 27 -5.80 7.89 -4.58
C LYS A 27 -5.12 6.69 -5.23
N LYS A 28 -4.69 6.80 -6.48
CA LYS A 28 -3.96 5.72 -7.15
C LYS A 28 -2.69 5.33 -6.40
N GLU A 29 -1.96 6.33 -5.90
CA GLU A 29 -0.76 6.07 -5.11
C GLU A 29 -1.07 5.28 -3.85
N TYR A 30 -2.14 5.64 -3.16
CA TYR A 30 -2.57 4.92 -1.97
C TYR A 30 -2.98 3.48 -2.30
N LEU A 31 -3.81 3.29 -3.33
CA LEU A 31 -4.22 1.97 -3.77
C LEU A 31 -3.01 1.11 -4.15
N THR A 32 -2.05 1.70 -4.83
CA THR A 32 -0.84 1.01 -5.27
C THR A 32 -0.02 0.50 -4.08
N ILE A 33 0.27 1.35 -3.10
CA ILE A 33 1.10 0.93 -1.99
C ILE A 33 0.40 -0.13 -1.13
N VAL A 34 -0.89 0.04 -0.86
CA VAL A 34 -1.64 -0.94 -0.07
C VAL A 34 -1.65 -2.30 -0.78
N SER A 35 -2.01 -2.30 -2.08
CA SER A 35 -2.08 -3.56 -2.83
C SER A 35 -0.74 -4.26 -2.92
N GLU A 36 0.35 -3.53 -3.16
CA GLU A 36 1.68 -4.13 -3.28
C GLU A 36 2.14 -4.74 -1.96
N PHE A 37 1.85 -4.11 -0.83
CA PHE A 37 2.16 -4.71 0.46
C PHE A 37 1.33 -5.98 0.72
N MET A 38 0.05 -5.97 0.34
CA MET A 38 -0.79 -7.16 0.51
C MET A 38 -0.37 -8.30 -0.41
N LEU A 39 0.11 -7.96 -1.62
CA LEU A 39 0.51 -8.96 -2.61
C LEU A 39 1.88 -9.59 -2.36
N GLN A 40 2.66 -9.05 -1.42
CA GLN A 40 3.90 -9.71 -1.03
C GLN A 40 3.58 -11.10 -0.47
N GLN A 41 4.01 -12.15 -1.18
CA GLN A 41 3.82 -13.54 -0.78
C GLN A 41 2.34 -13.99 -0.62
N THR A 42 1.41 -13.26 -1.25
CA THR A 42 -0.03 -13.60 -1.20
C THR A 42 -0.62 -13.46 -2.61
N GLN A 43 -1.45 -14.43 -3.00
CA GLN A 43 -2.06 -14.45 -4.32
C GLN A 43 -3.14 -13.38 -4.47
N VAL A 44 -3.31 -12.89 -5.70
CA VAL A 44 -4.29 -11.84 -6.02
C VAL A 44 -5.71 -12.21 -5.55
N ALA A 45 -6.15 -13.43 -5.83
CA ALA A 45 -7.50 -13.86 -5.47
C ALA A 45 -7.76 -13.77 -3.97
N THR A 46 -6.73 -14.05 -3.15
CA THR A 46 -6.84 -13.94 -1.69
C THR A 46 -6.86 -12.49 -1.25
N VAL A 47 -6.10 -11.63 -1.90
CA VAL A 47 -5.94 -10.22 -1.52
C VAL A 47 -7.21 -9.40 -1.79
N ILE A 48 -7.93 -9.66 -2.88
CA ILE A 48 -9.05 -8.80 -3.32
C ILE A 48 -10.06 -8.50 -2.20
N PRO A 49 -10.62 -9.49 -1.48
CA PRO A 49 -11.58 -9.18 -0.42
C PRO A 49 -10.97 -8.40 0.75
N TYR A 50 -9.72 -8.70 1.11
CA TYR A 50 -9.02 -7.97 2.16
C TYR A 50 -8.76 -6.52 1.75
N PHE A 51 -8.35 -6.31 0.52
CA PHE A 51 -8.09 -4.98 -0.02
C PHE A 51 -9.36 -4.12 0.02
N ASN A 52 -10.47 -4.64 -0.48
CA ASN A 52 -11.74 -3.92 -0.51
C ASN A 52 -12.22 -3.56 0.89
N ASN A 53 -12.13 -4.50 1.82
CA ASN A 53 -12.51 -4.26 3.21
C ASN A 53 -11.60 -3.25 3.90
N PHE A 54 -10.30 -3.36 3.65
CA PHE A 54 -9.30 -2.44 4.20
C PHE A 54 -9.59 -1.00 3.76
N LEU A 55 -9.84 -0.79 2.48
CA LEU A 55 -10.12 0.54 1.94
C LEU A 55 -11.40 1.15 2.50
N ARG A 56 -12.39 0.32 2.78
CA ARG A 56 -13.65 0.80 3.36
C ARG A 56 -13.44 1.45 4.71
N HIS A 57 -12.49 0.97 5.50
CA HIS A 57 -12.25 1.38 6.87
C HIS A 57 -11.02 2.28 7.04
N ILE A 58 -10.06 2.16 6.13
CA ILE A 58 -8.82 2.95 6.12
C ILE A 58 -8.65 3.49 4.70
N PRO A 59 -9.36 4.58 4.34
CA PRO A 59 -9.55 4.95 2.93
C PRO A 59 -8.43 5.74 2.28
N ASN A 60 -7.48 6.28 3.05
CA ASN A 60 -6.43 7.12 2.48
C ASN A 60 -5.14 7.06 3.28
N MET A 61 -4.08 7.66 2.71
CA MET A 61 -2.75 7.63 3.31
C MET A 61 -2.73 8.26 4.70
N ALA A 62 -3.42 9.38 4.88
CA ALA A 62 -3.45 10.05 6.17
C ALA A 62 -4.14 9.20 7.25
N SER A 63 -5.24 8.53 6.92
CA SER A 63 -5.93 7.64 7.85
C SER A 63 -5.05 6.44 8.22
N LEU A 64 -4.32 5.89 7.25
CA LEU A 64 -3.40 4.77 7.50
C LEU A 64 -2.25 5.20 8.41
N ALA A 65 -1.71 6.39 8.20
CA ALA A 65 -0.62 6.91 9.03
C ALA A 65 -1.03 7.05 10.50
N LYS A 66 -2.30 7.31 10.77
CA LYS A 66 -2.83 7.56 12.11
C LYS A 66 -3.55 6.37 12.73
N VAL A 67 -3.81 5.31 11.98
CA VAL A 67 -4.61 4.20 12.47
C VAL A 67 -3.93 3.53 13.66
N LYS A 68 -4.75 3.11 14.65
CA LYS A 68 -4.25 2.32 15.78
C LYS A 68 -3.84 0.94 15.30
N GLU A 69 -2.76 0.40 15.87
CA GLU A 69 -2.25 -0.90 15.46
C GLU A 69 -3.30 -2.00 15.58
N GLU A 70 -4.10 -1.99 16.63
CA GLU A 70 -5.16 -2.97 16.82
C GLU A 70 -6.16 -2.97 15.66
N LYS A 71 -6.58 -1.78 15.22
CA LYS A 71 -7.50 -1.66 14.09
C LYS A 71 -6.85 -2.12 12.80
N LEU A 72 -5.61 -1.72 12.59
CA LEU A 72 -4.84 -2.12 11.41
C LEU A 72 -4.76 -3.64 11.30
N LEU A 73 -4.36 -4.30 12.38
CA LEU A 73 -4.20 -5.75 12.40
C LEU A 73 -5.54 -6.48 12.27
N LYS A 74 -6.62 -5.89 12.76
CA LYS A 74 -7.96 -6.46 12.60
C LYS A 74 -8.30 -6.64 11.12
N TYR A 75 -8.04 -5.62 10.29
CA TYR A 75 -8.34 -5.70 8.85
C TYR A 75 -7.31 -6.47 8.05
N TRP A 76 -6.19 -6.83 8.67
CA TRP A 76 -5.15 -7.66 8.07
C TRP A 76 -5.28 -9.13 8.49
N GLN A 77 -6.11 -9.41 9.48
CA GLN A 77 -6.26 -10.74 10.07
C GLN A 77 -6.66 -11.76 9.00
N GLY A 78 -5.91 -12.85 8.92
CA GLY A 78 -6.12 -13.89 7.91
C GLY A 78 -5.16 -13.81 6.73
N LEU A 79 -4.56 -12.66 6.45
CA LEU A 79 -3.52 -12.55 5.43
C LEU A 79 -2.18 -13.11 5.91
N GLY A 80 -1.93 -13.07 7.22
CA GLY A 80 -0.66 -13.49 7.78
C GLY A 80 0.45 -12.46 7.57
N TYR A 81 1.65 -12.80 7.99
CA TYR A 81 2.84 -11.94 7.84
C TYR A 81 2.57 -10.50 8.29
N TYR A 82 2.20 -10.34 9.57
CA TYR A 82 1.73 -9.05 10.11
C TYR A 82 2.79 -7.95 10.07
N SER A 83 4.07 -8.32 9.92
CA SER A 83 5.13 -7.32 9.71
C SER A 83 4.87 -6.46 8.48
N ARG A 84 4.19 -6.99 7.46
CA ARG A 84 3.80 -6.23 6.27
C ARG A 84 2.84 -5.09 6.64
N ALA A 85 1.84 -5.39 7.48
CA ALA A 85 0.89 -4.38 7.92
C ALA A 85 1.59 -3.28 8.71
N LYS A 86 2.48 -3.65 9.62
CA LYS A 86 3.23 -2.70 10.44
C LYS A 86 4.15 -1.83 9.59
N ASN A 87 4.83 -2.43 8.62
CA ASN A 87 5.69 -1.69 7.68
C ASN A 87 4.88 -0.78 6.77
N LEU A 88 3.69 -1.20 6.34
CA LEU A 88 2.80 -0.37 5.55
C LEU A 88 2.42 0.90 6.32
N LYS A 89 2.04 0.78 7.59
CA LYS A 89 1.72 1.94 8.42
C LYS A 89 2.94 2.85 8.60
N LYS A 90 4.11 2.29 8.89
CA LYS A 90 5.35 3.07 9.01
C LYS A 90 5.66 3.82 7.73
N SER A 91 5.48 3.16 6.58
CA SER A 91 5.68 3.80 5.27
C SER A 91 4.69 4.94 5.06
N ALA A 92 3.42 4.74 5.42
CA ALA A 92 2.40 5.79 5.31
C ALA A 92 2.77 7.01 6.16
N LYS A 93 3.26 6.79 7.39
CA LYS A 93 3.72 7.90 8.25
C LYS A 93 4.85 8.68 7.60
N MET A 94 5.84 7.99 7.04
CA MET A 94 6.95 8.65 6.35
C MET A 94 6.48 9.43 5.13
N ILE A 95 5.55 8.85 4.37
CA ILE A 95 4.99 9.52 3.19
C ILE A 95 4.25 10.80 3.59
N VAL A 96 3.44 10.74 4.63
CA VAL A 96 2.71 11.92 5.10
C VAL A 96 3.66 12.97 5.66
N ASP A 97 4.62 12.56 6.49
CA ASP A 97 5.50 13.50 7.20
C ASP A 97 6.58 14.10 6.30
N ASN A 98 7.12 13.33 5.33
CA ASN A 98 8.30 13.73 4.56
C ASN A 98 8.01 13.98 3.08
N HIS A 99 6.86 13.58 2.58
CA HIS A 99 6.53 13.63 1.14
C HIS A 99 5.16 14.24 0.87
N ASN A 100 4.60 14.97 1.83
CA ASN A 100 3.30 15.64 1.72
C ASN A 100 2.15 14.70 1.32
N GLY A 101 2.21 13.46 1.77
CA GLY A 101 1.18 12.47 1.47
C GLY A 101 1.28 11.85 0.07
N ARG A 102 2.32 12.16 -0.69
CA ARG A 102 2.54 11.63 -2.04
C ARG A 102 3.66 10.59 -2.04
N LEU A 103 3.47 9.52 -2.82
CA LEU A 103 4.55 8.55 -3.01
C LEU A 103 5.76 9.23 -3.66
N PRO A 104 6.98 8.93 -3.18
CA PRO A 104 8.17 9.34 -3.92
C PRO A 104 8.15 8.73 -5.32
N ASN A 105 8.50 9.51 -6.33
CA ASN A 105 8.50 9.04 -7.71
C ASN A 105 9.87 8.60 -8.21
N ASN A 106 10.83 8.40 -7.29
CA ASN A 106 12.12 7.87 -7.66
C ASN A 106 12.46 6.64 -6.81
N PHE A 107 13.21 5.74 -7.44
CA PHE A 107 13.53 4.43 -6.89
C PHE A 107 14.29 4.52 -5.55
N LEU A 108 15.25 5.44 -5.44
CA LEU A 108 16.07 5.56 -4.25
C LEU A 108 15.24 5.99 -3.03
N GLU A 109 14.33 6.92 -3.21
CA GLU A 109 13.46 7.38 -2.13
C GLU A 109 12.43 6.31 -1.76
N LEU A 110 11.88 5.60 -2.75
CA LEU A 110 10.95 4.49 -2.48
C LEU A 110 11.62 3.40 -1.64
N LYS A 111 12.87 3.09 -1.92
CA LYS A 111 13.61 2.05 -1.18
C LYS A 111 13.79 2.38 0.31
N LYS A 112 13.70 3.63 0.69
CA LYS A 112 13.84 4.04 2.09
C LYS A 112 12.60 3.73 2.92
N LEU A 113 11.47 3.46 2.28
CA LEU A 113 10.24 3.14 2.99
C LEU A 113 10.36 1.74 3.61
N PRO A 114 9.94 1.57 4.89
CA PRO A 114 9.98 0.26 5.55
C PRO A 114 9.23 -0.81 4.75
N GLY A 115 9.88 -1.95 4.54
CA GLY A 115 9.29 -3.07 3.81
C GLY A 115 9.37 -2.97 2.30
N VAL A 116 9.77 -1.85 1.73
CA VAL A 116 9.85 -1.65 0.29
C VAL A 116 11.24 -2.02 -0.25
N GLY A 117 12.29 -1.63 0.43
CA GLY A 117 13.65 -1.79 -0.05
C GLY A 117 14.18 -3.22 -0.03
N ASP A 118 13.55 -4.10 0.73
CA ASP A 118 14.03 -5.47 0.96
C ASP A 118 13.41 -6.49 -0.01
N TYR A 119 12.64 -6.04 -0.98
CA TYR A 119 11.92 -6.95 -1.88
C TYR A 119 12.09 -6.59 -3.33
#